data_452b9440a50c7f6e7af1d86e92239fd4
#
_entry.id   452b9440a50c7f6e7af1d86e92239fd4
#
_cell.length_a   1.000
_cell.length_b   1.000
_cell.length_c   1.000
_cell.angle_alpha   90.00
_cell.angle_beta   90.00
_cell.angle_gamma   90.00
#
_symmetry.space_group_name_H-M   'P 1'
#
loop_
_entity.id
_entity.type
_entity.pdbx_description
1 polymer ?
#
loop_
_entity_poly.entity_id
_entity_poly.type
_entity_poly.pdbx_seq_one_letter_code
_entity_poly.pdbx_strand_id
1 'polypeptide(L)'
;MKNFIEVTELKKVFGSGEDEVHAFGPATININSGEFVSVLGPSGCGKSTLMLMVAGLLDSTSGKVEFENKLVNGPKTDIGIMFQDNTLVPWRTVKGNIELQLELRGLNLKDYQEKINNILKSVNLDDFEDRFPNELSGGM
;
A
#
# COMPACT_ATOMS: atom_id res chain seq x y z
N MET A 1 3.82 22.68 11.14
CA MET A 1 2.94 21.69 10.51
C MET A 1 3.18 20.36 11.21
N LYS A 2 2.17 19.55 11.43
CA LYS A 2 2.36 18.28 12.14
C LYS A 2 2.75 17.20 11.11
N ASN A 3 3.90 16.54 11.28
CA ASN A 3 4.31 15.46 10.42
C ASN A 3 3.24 14.36 10.44
N PHE A 4 2.83 13.91 9.25
CA PHE A 4 1.87 12.82 9.08
C PHE A 4 2.60 11.47 9.01
N ILE A 5 3.70 11.43 8.26
CA ILE A 5 4.64 10.31 8.27
C ILE A 5 6.03 10.88 8.56
N GLU A 6 6.72 10.26 9.50
CA GLU A 6 8.11 10.57 9.83
C GLU A 6 8.96 9.31 9.70
N VAL A 7 9.95 9.39 8.84
CA VAL A 7 10.96 8.35 8.59
C VAL A 7 12.27 8.87 9.14
N THR A 8 12.89 8.15 10.08
CA THR A 8 14.12 8.59 10.75
C THR A 8 15.21 7.54 10.57
N GLU A 9 16.32 7.91 9.91
CA GLU A 9 17.51 7.06 9.70
C GLU A 9 17.17 5.64 9.23
N LEU A 10 16.10 5.54 8.40
CA LEU A 10 15.55 4.27 7.97
C LEU A 10 16.49 3.56 7.02
N LYS A 11 16.82 2.32 7.35
CA LYS A 11 17.73 1.49 6.56
C LYS A 11 17.21 0.06 6.45
N LYS A 12 17.42 -0.55 5.28
CA LYS A 12 17.16 -1.98 5.05
C LYS A 12 18.36 -2.64 4.41
N VAL A 13 18.81 -3.71 5.05
CA VAL A 13 19.81 -4.63 4.55
C VAL A 13 19.18 -6.03 4.53
N PHE A 14 19.32 -6.75 3.44
CA PHE A 14 18.96 -8.16 3.33
C PHE A 14 20.22 -9.02 3.38
N GLY A 15 20.08 -10.27 3.85
CA GLY A 15 21.23 -11.18 4.00
C GLY A 15 22.02 -10.92 5.28
N SER A 16 23.18 -11.57 5.38
CA SER A 16 24.13 -11.43 6.49
C SER A 16 25.55 -11.77 6.03
N GLY A 17 26.54 -11.15 6.65
CA GLY A 17 27.95 -11.39 6.33
C GLY A 17 28.33 -10.95 4.93
N GLU A 18 28.96 -11.84 4.14
CA GLU A 18 29.44 -11.56 2.78
C GLU A 18 28.29 -11.38 1.75
N ASP A 19 27.09 -11.88 2.06
CA ASP A 19 25.91 -11.80 1.19
C ASP A 19 24.98 -10.61 1.53
N GLU A 20 25.46 -9.60 2.26
CA GLU A 20 24.68 -8.42 2.59
C GLU A 20 24.33 -7.57 1.36
N VAL A 21 23.04 -7.28 1.18
CA VAL A 21 22.54 -6.38 0.15
C VAL A 21 21.91 -5.15 0.80
N HIS A 22 22.51 -4.00 0.62
CA HIS A 22 21.98 -2.70 1.04
C HIS A 22 20.83 -2.30 0.12
N ALA A 23 19.59 -2.56 0.53
CA ALA A 23 18.41 -2.34 -0.29
C ALA A 23 17.83 -0.92 -0.17
N PHE A 24 18.02 -0.24 0.96
CA PHE A 24 17.55 1.14 1.17
C PHE A 24 18.29 1.83 2.32
N GLY A 25 18.47 3.14 2.18
CA GLY A 25 18.89 4.06 3.24
C GLY A 25 20.38 4.06 3.56
N PRO A 26 20.77 4.74 4.67
CA PRO A 26 19.87 5.42 5.62
C PRO A 26 19.20 6.65 5.00
N ALA A 27 17.95 6.91 5.38
CA ALA A 27 17.20 8.07 4.92
C ALA A 27 16.29 8.64 6.02
N THR A 28 16.16 9.97 6.01
CA THR A 28 15.22 10.69 6.88
C THR A 28 14.29 11.51 6.00
N ILE A 29 12.96 11.30 6.14
CA ILE A 29 11.92 11.89 5.30
C ILE A 29 10.76 12.30 6.20
N ASN A 30 10.23 13.50 5.99
CA ASN A 30 9.03 13.98 6.67
C ASN A 30 7.96 14.28 5.62
N ILE A 31 6.76 13.74 5.83
CA ILE A 31 5.60 13.95 4.95
C ILE A 31 4.48 14.55 5.79
N ASN A 32 3.93 15.67 5.32
CA ASN A 32 2.82 16.35 5.98
C ASN A 32 1.47 15.79 5.52
N SER A 33 0.43 15.98 6.33
CA SER A 33 -0.93 15.62 5.95
C SER A 33 -1.38 16.36 4.68
N GLY A 34 -1.97 15.63 3.73
CA GLY A 34 -2.44 16.17 2.44
C GLY A 34 -1.33 16.38 1.40
N GLU A 35 -0.09 16.02 1.69
CA GLU A 35 1.03 16.16 0.78
C GLU A 35 1.05 15.02 -0.26
N PHE A 36 1.32 15.36 -1.52
CA PHE A 36 1.61 14.41 -2.58
C PHE A 36 3.12 14.29 -2.74
N VAL A 37 3.65 13.09 -2.49
CA VAL A 37 5.10 12.81 -2.55
C VAL A 37 5.39 11.82 -3.67
N SER A 38 6.35 12.17 -4.54
CA SER A 38 6.84 11.28 -5.59
C SER A 38 8.26 10.81 -5.28
N VAL A 39 8.47 9.49 -5.32
CA VAL A 39 9.78 8.86 -5.11
C VAL A 39 10.35 8.43 -6.45
N LEU A 40 11.41 9.12 -6.91
CA LEU A 40 12.06 8.88 -8.19
C LEU A 40 13.41 8.20 -8.01
N GLY A 41 13.79 7.38 -8.98
CA GLY A 41 15.09 6.71 -8.99
C GLY A 41 15.12 5.50 -9.92
N PRO A 42 16.30 4.97 -10.26
CA PRO A 42 16.46 3.81 -11.14
C PRO A 42 15.81 2.54 -10.55
N SER A 43 15.67 1.51 -11.39
CA SER A 43 15.22 0.19 -10.89
C SER A 43 16.22 -0.34 -9.85
N GLY A 44 15.72 -0.97 -8.80
CA GLY A 44 16.55 -1.57 -7.75
C GLY A 44 17.07 -0.58 -6.68
N CYS A 45 16.80 0.73 -6.76
CA CYS A 45 17.27 1.70 -5.77
C CYS A 45 16.49 1.74 -4.44
N GLY A 46 15.59 0.78 -4.20
CA GLY A 46 14.90 0.63 -2.91
C GLY A 46 13.55 1.35 -2.76
N LYS A 47 12.95 1.89 -3.84
CA LYS A 47 11.63 2.57 -3.77
C LYS A 47 10.53 1.68 -3.20
N SER A 48 10.39 0.46 -3.71
CA SER A 48 9.41 -0.51 -3.21
C SER A 48 9.71 -0.94 -1.78
N THR A 49 11.00 -1.08 -1.44
CA THR A 49 11.45 -1.37 -0.08
C THR A 49 11.03 -0.29 0.91
N LEU A 50 11.22 0.99 0.55
CA LEU A 50 10.73 2.13 1.34
C LEU A 50 9.22 2.07 1.54
N MET A 51 8.45 1.87 0.45
CA MET A 51 6.98 1.81 0.51
C MET A 51 6.49 0.68 1.43
N LEU A 52 7.11 -0.50 1.35
CA LEU A 52 6.75 -1.63 2.22
C LEU A 52 7.09 -1.37 3.69
N MET A 53 8.22 -0.72 3.98
CA MET A 53 8.58 -0.34 5.36
C MET A 53 7.63 0.73 5.92
N VAL A 54 7.27 1.74 5.14
CA VAL A 54 6.30 2.77 5.53
C VAL A 54 4.93 2.17 5.82
N ALA A 55 4.52 1.15 5.06
CA ALA A 55 3.26 0.45 5.28
C ALA A 55 3.30 -0.57 6.44
N GLY A 56 4.47 -0.83 7.01
CA GLY A 56 4.64 -1.85 8.04
C GLY A 56 4.56 -3.28 7.53
N LEU A 57 4.75 -3.48 6.21
CA LEU A 57 4.77 -4.80 5.58
C LEU A 57 6.19 -5.40 5.52
N LEU A 58 7.20 -4.60 5.84
CA LEU A 58 8.59 -5.00 5.87
C LEU A 58 9.29 -4.31 7.05
N ASP A 59 9.94 -5.08 7.91
CA ASP A 59 10.72 -4.53 9.00
C ASP A 59 12.00 -3.87 8.51
N SER A 60 12.35 -2.73 9.09
CA SER A 60 13.64 -2.07 8.86
C SER A 60 14.77 -2.82 9.58
N THR A 61 15.99 -2.71 9.06
CA THR A 61 17.20 -3.17 9.76
C THR A 61 17.60 -2.18 10.86
N SER A 62 17.40 -0.87 10.60
CA SER A 62 17.60 0.19 11.59
C SER A 62 16.75 1.41 11.23
N GLY A 63 16.67 2.37 12.14
CA GLY A 63 15.79 3.53 12.03
C GLY A 63 14.35 3.19 12.37
N LYS A 64 13.44 4.12 12.12
CA LYS A 64 12.02 3.96 12.42
C LYS A 64 11.12 4.69 11.44
N VAL A 65 9.86 4.23 11.39
CA VAL A 65 8.76 4.93 10.72
C VAL A 65 7.70 5.25 11.77
N GLU A 66 7.23 6.48 11.80
CA GLU A 66 6.12 6.93 12.63
C GLU A 66 4.99 7.46 11.74
N PHE A 67 3.77 7.03 12.03
CA PHE A 67 2.55 7.51 11.40
C PHE A 67 1.72 8.24 12.46
N GLU A 68 1.48 9.54 12.29
CA GLU A 68 0.80 10.40 13.27
C GLU A 68 1.41 10.30 14.69
N ASN A 69 2.74 10.31 14.78
CA ASN A 69 3.56 10.13 16.00
C ASN A 69 3.36 8.76 16.69
N LYS A 70 2.89 7.75 15.98
CA LYS A 70 2.83 6.38 16.46
C LYS A 70 3.78 5.52 15.67
N LEU A 71 4.64 4.78 16.35
CA LEU A 71 5.59 3.87 15.71
C LEU A 71 4.85 2.82 14.87
N VAL A 72 5.34 2.58 13.67
CA VAL A 72 4.84 1.54 12.77
C VAL A 72 5.56 0.23 13.09
N ASN A 73 4.87 -0.68 13.77
CA ASN A 73 5.40 -2.00 14.19
C ASN A 73 4.72 -3.17 13.48
N GLY A 74 4.10 -2.92 12.33
CA GLY A 74 3.39 -3.92 11.54
C GLY A 74 2.39 -3.30 10.59
N PRO A 75 1.68 -4.12 9.81
CA PRO A 75 0.72 -3.66 8.81
C PRO A 75 -0.33 -2.74 9.40
N LYS A 76 -0.58 -1.63 8.72
CA LYS A 76 -1.59 -0.65 9.10
C LYS A 76 -2.82 -0.78 8.21
N THR A 77 -3.98 -1.07 8.80
CA THR A 77 -5.25 -1.21 8.08
C THR A 77 -5.77 0.10 7.48
N ASP A 78 -5.26 1.24 7.93
CA ASP A 78 -5.66 2.57 7.46
C ASP A 78 -4.84 3.05 6.26
N ILE A 79 -3.80 2.30 5.86
CA ILE A 79 -2.99 2.59 4.68
C ILE A 79 -3.49 1.75 3.51
N GLY A 80 -3.88 2.41 2.42
CA GLY A 80 -4.12 1.74 1.13
C GLY A 80 -2.82 1.62 0.35
N ILE A 81 -2.52 0.43 -0.16
CA ILE A 81 -1.36 0.17 -1.03
C ILE A 81 -1.86 -0.38 -2.36
N MET A 82 -1.32 0.17 -3.45
CA MET A 82 -1.42 -0.40 -4.77
C MET A 82 -0.06 -0.99 -5.15
N PHE A 83 -0.02 -2.30 -5.39
CA PHE A 83 1.16 -2.99 -5.86
C PHE A 83 1.31 -2.86 -7.38
N GLN A 84 2.53 -3.07 -7.89
CA GLN A 84 2.80 -3.07 -9.32
C GLN A 84 2.14 -4.28 -10.00
N ASP A 85 2.15 -5.43 -9.32
CA ASP A 85 1.50 -6.65 -9.79
C ASP A 85 0.01 -6.65 -9.40
N ASN A 86 -0.80 -7.35 -10.20
CA ASN A 86 -2.22 -7.53 -9.93
C ASN A 86 -2.39 -8.44 -8.69
N THR A 87 -2.90 -7.86 -7.61
CA THR A 87 -3.14 -8.54 -6.34
C THR A 87 -4.62 -8.88 -6.10
N LEU A 88 -5.45 -8.78 -7.14
CA LEU A 88 -6.86 -9.16 -7.04
C LEU A 88 -7.00 -10.67 -6.80
N VAL A 89 -7.99 -11.02 -5.97
CA VAL A 89 -8.36 -12.41 -5.69
C VAL A 89 -9.05 -12.99 -6.94
N PRO A 90 -8.45 -13.98 -7.65
CA PRO A 90 -8.92 -14.38 -8.98
C PRO A 90 -10.28 -15.10 -8.98
N TRP A 91 -10.71 -15.64 -7.86
CA TRP A 91 -12.02 -16.29 -7.69
C TRP A 91 -13.13 -15.38 -7.17
N ARG A 92 -12.85 -14.10 -7.06
CA ARG A 92 -13.84 -13.06 -6.74
C ARG A 92 -14.05 -12.15 -7.92
N THR A 93 -15.27 -11.65 -8.09
CA THR A 93 -15.60 -10.64 -9.11
C THR A 93 -14.95 -9.30 -8.76
N VAL A 94 -15.05 -8.33 -9.66
CA VAL A 94 -14.60 -6.94 -9.43
C VAL A 94 -15.22 -6.40 -8.13
N LYS A 95 -16.53 -6.46 -8.03
CA LYS A 95 -17.27 -6.05 -6.82
C LYS A 95 -16.84 -6.83 -5.59
N GLY A 96 -16.74 -8.15 -5.71
CA GLY A 96 -16.32 -9.02 -4.62
C GLY A 96 -14.89 -8.74 -4.11
N ASN A 97 -13.98 -8.25 -4.96
CA ASN A 97 -12.66 -7.79 -4.56
C ASN A 97 -12.71 -6.48 -3.76
N ILE A 98 -13.61 -5.56 -4.12
CA ILE A 98 -13.84 -4.32 -3.34
C ILE A 98 -14.47 -4.67 -1.99
N GLU A 99 -15.47 -5.53 -1.98
CA GLU A 99 -16.20 -5.97 -0.78
C GLU A 99 -15.28 -6.70 0.21
N LEU A 100 -14.27 -7.44 -0.29
CA LEU A 100 -13.29 -8.13 0.55
C LEU A 100 -12.62 -7.21 1.57
N GLN A 101 -12.32 -5.97 1.19
CA GLN A 101 -11.70 -5.00 2.10
C GLN A 101 -12.62 -4.64 3.28
N LEU A 102 -13.92 -4.61 3.04
CA LEU A 102 -14.93 -4.34 4.07
C LEU A 102 -15.15 -5.59 4.95
N GLU A 103 -15.21 -6.77 4.33
CA GLU A 103 -15.32 -8.06 5.04
C GLU A 103 -14.16 -8.25 6.02
N LEU A 104 -12.91 -8.03 5.57
CA LEU A 104 -11.71 -8.18 6.41
C LEU A 104 -11.68 -7.21 7.60
N ARG A 105 -12.38 -6.07 7.50
CA ARG A 105 -12.53 -5.09 8.57
C ARG A 105 -13.77 -5.35 9.43
N GLY A 106 -14.56 -6.37 9.14
CA GLY A 106 -15.82 -6.69 9.85
C GLY A 106 -16.92 -5.66 9.65
N LEU A 107 -16.88 -4.91 8.52
CA LEU A 107 -17.86 -3.89 8.21
C LEU A 107 -19.08 -4.49 7.50
N ASN A 108 -20.26 -3.92 7.74
CA ASN A 108 -21.49 -4.39 7.10
C ASN A 108 -21.55 -3.88 5.65
N LEU A 109 -21.53 -4.79 4.69
CA LEU A 109 -21.54 -4.48 3.26
C LEU A 109 -22.74 -3.64 2.82
N LYS A 110 -23.89 -3.80 3.47
CA LYS A 110 -25.11 -3.04 3.11
C LYS A 110 -24.93 -1.54 3.28
N ASP A 111 -24.13 -1.12 4.25
CA ASP A 111 -23.91 0.30 4.55
C ASP A 111 -22.98 0.97 3.54
N TYR A 112 -22.31 0.18 2.68
CA TYR A 112 -21.30 0.64 1.72
C TYR A 112 -21.70 0.44 0.25
N GLN A 113 -22.86 -0.14 -0.05
CA GLN A 113 -23.28 -0.45 -1.44
C GLN A 113 -23.28 0.79 -2.34
N GLU A 114 -23.86 1.90 -1.87
CA GLU A 114 -23.85 3.14 -2.64
C GLU A 114 -22.43 3.65 -2.92
N LYS A 115 -21.55 3.56 -1.91
CA LYS A 115 -20.15 3.96 -2.06
C LYS A 115 -19.40 3.07 -3.06
N ILE A 116 -19.64 1.75 -3.01
CA ILE A 116 -19.07 0.79 -3.98
C ILE A 116 -19.52 1.14 -5.39
N ASN A 117 -20.81 1.34 -5.61
CA ASN A 117 -21.36 1.68 -6.90
C ASN A 117 -20.80 3.01 -7.44
N ASN A 118 -20.64 4.02 -6.57
CA ASN A 118 -20.06 5.29 -6.96
C ASN A 118 -18.58 5.18 -7.32
N ILE A 119 -17.81 4.33 -6.63
CA ILE A 119 -16.40 4.05 -6.97
C ILE A 119 -16.34 3.36 -8.34
N LEU A 120 -17.12 2.31 -8.57
CA LEU A 120 -17.16 1.59 -9.86
C LEU A 120 -17.47 2.53 -11.02
N LYS A 121 -18.48 3.40 -10.87
CA LYS A 121 -18.81 4.42 -11.86
C LYS A 121 -17.68 5.42 -12.11
N SER A 122 -16.99 5.86 -11.05
CA SER A 122 -15.90 6.84 -11.16
C SER A 122 -14.71 6.34 -11.99
N VAL A 123 -14.55 5.02 -12.11
CA VAL A 123 -13.50 4.35 -12.88
C VAL A 123 -14.04 3.64 -14.14
N ASN A 124 -15.33 3.83 -14.48
CA ASN A 124 -16.03 3.21 -15.61
C ASN A 124 -15.98 1.67 -15.59
N LEU A 125 -16.20 1.08 -14.42
CA LEU A 125 -16.25 -0.37 -14.21
C LEU A 125 -17.62 -0.86 -13.70
N ASP A 126 -18.64 -0.03 -13.72
CA ASP A 126 -19.99 -0.37 -13.29
C ASP A 126 -20.65 -1.48 -14.15
N ASP A 127 -20.34 -1.55 -15.44
CA ASP A 127 -20.78 -2.65 -16.32
C ASP A 127 -19.95 -3.94 -16.15
N PHE A 128 -18.90 -3.91 -15.33
CA PHE A 128 -17.97 -5.02 -15.12
C PHE A 128 -17.97 -5.54 -13.68
N GLU A 129 -18.92 -5.11 -12.86
CA GLU A 129 -18.93 -5.45 -11.42
C GLU A 129 -18.98 -6.95 -11.13
N ASP A 130 -19.62 -7.74 -12.00
CA ASP A 130 -19.76 -9.19 -11.91
C ASP A 130 -18.69 -9.97 -12.69
N ARG A 131 -17.76 -9.29 -13.35
CA ARG A 131 -16.66 -9.94 -14.08
C ARG A 131 -15.54 -10.36 -13.13
N PHE A 132 -14.82 -11.43 -13.51
CA PHE A 132 -13.63 -11.89 -12.80
C PHE A 132 -12.37 -11.18 -13.32
N PRO A 133 -11.29 -11.10 -12.51
CA PRO A 133 -10.05 -10.42 -12.90
C PRO A 133 -9.46 -10.89 -14.24
N ASN A 134 -9.60 -12.16 -14.59
CA ASN A 134 -9.11 -12.71 -15.86
C ASN A 134 -9.94 -12.31 -17.08
N GLU A 135 -11.09 -11.69 -16.88
CA GLU A 135 -11.96 -11.17 -17.95
C GLU A 135 -11.70 -9.67 -18.21
N LEU A 136 -10.80 -9.06 -17.45
CA LEU A 136 -10.46 -7.65 -17.56
C LEU A 136 -9.15 -7.44 -18.32
N SER A 137 -9.03 -6.28 -18.98
CA SER A 137 -7.74 -5.85 -19.51
C SER A 137 -6.82 -5.35 -18.37
N GLY A 138 -5.50 -5.29 -18.64
CA GLY A 138 -4.54 -4.85 -17.63
C GLY A 138 -4.79 -3.41 -17.12
N GLY A 139 -5.37 -2.54 -17.93
CA GLY A 139 -5.73 -1.18 -17.55
C GLY A 139 -7.03 -1.09 -16.72
N MET A 140 -7.88 -2.08 -16.82
CA MET A 140 -9.11 -2.19 -16.03
C MET A 140 -8.82 -2.74 -14.65
#